data_6e4edc1c1023b1aaa8e9b42775b040d8
#
_entry.id   6e4edc1c1023b1aaa8e9b42775b040d8
#
_cell.length_a   1.000
_cell.length_b   1.000
_cell.length_c   1.000
_cell.angle_alpha   90.00
_cell.angle_beta   90.00
_cell.angle_gamma   90.00
#
_symmetry.space_group_name_H-M   'P 1'
#
loop_
_entity.id
_entity.type
_entity.pdbx_description
1 polymer ?
#
loop_
_entity_poly.entity_id
_entity_poly.type
_entity_poly.pdbx_seq_one_letter_code
_entity_poly.pdbx_strand_id
1 'polypeptide(L)'
;TVDAGTLATDSVEAAKLADNAVGLAEMASGTDGNIISYDASGNPVAIATGSDGQVLTSTGAGSPPAFETVAAGGGKILQVVTAVKTDRATFSSGTSWLDTGLSVAITPASSSSKILISADITLGHSHSSGYGVGVRCLRGSTLIEAADAQSGRLLAHSIAVSGSNHHDCSTTHLQHIDSPNTTSA
;
A
#
# COMPACT_ATOMS: atom_id res chain seq x y z
N THR A 1 -4.66 -43.30 -48.04
CA THR A 1 -5.25 -42.31 -47.11
C THR A 1 -5.94 -43.10 -46.01
N VAL A 2 -5.58 -42.78 -44.75
CA VAL A 2 -6.26 -43.33 -43.58
C VAL A 2 -7.53 -42.49 -43.39
N ASP A 3 -8.68 -43.14 -43.48
CA ASP A 3 -9.97 -42.50 -43.30
C ASP A 3 -10.28 -42.39 -41.79
N ALA A 4 -11.04 -41.35 -41.37
CA ALA A 4 -11.35 -41.08 -39.97
C ALA A 4 -12.02 -42.27 -39.24
N GLY A 5 -12.61 -43.23 -39.97
CA GLY A 5 -13.19 -44.44 -39.40
C GLY A 5 -12.26 -45.68 -39.35
N THR A 6 -11.00 -45.55 -39.80
CA THR A 6 -10.10 -46.70 -39.94
C THR A 6 -9.04 -46.83 -38.85
N LEU A 7 -8.95 -45.86 -37.94
CA LEU A 7 -8.07 -45.94 -36.79
C LEU A 7 -8.80 -46.61 -35.61
N ALA A 8 -8.27 -47.74 -35.14
CA ALA A 8 -8.75 -48.32 -33.89
C ALA A 8 -8.42 -47.42 -32.68
N THR A 9 -9.18 -47.59 -31.60
CA THR A 9 -8.87 -46.92 -30.34
C THR A 9 -7.42 -47.22 -29.95
N ASP A 10 -6.69 -46.17 -29.52
CA ASP A 10 -5.29 -46.23 -29.10
C ASP A 10 -4.28 -46.71 -30.15
N SER A 11 -4.66 -46.68 -31.45
CA SER A 11 -3.77 -47.10 -32.55
C SER A 11 -2.63 -46.10 -32.85
N VAL A 12 -2.73 -44.85 -32.37
CA VAL A 12 -1.67 -43.85 -32.47
C VAL A 12 -0.99 -43.70 -31.11
N GLU A 13 0.08 -44.42 -30.93
CA GLU A 13 0.93 -44.33 -29.73
C GLU A 13 1.95 -43.20 -29.85
N ALA A 14 2.53 -42.74 -28.71
CA ALA A 14 3.51 -41.66 -28.66
C ALA A 14 4.70 -41.93 -29.62
N ALA A 15 5.16 -43.17 -29.75
CA ALA A 15 6.25 -43.57 -30.66
C ALA A 15 5.92 -43.42 -32.15
N LYS A 16 4.65 -43.20 -32.51
CA LYS A 16 4.17 -43.00 -33.90
C LYS A 16 4.06 -41.51 -34.26
N LEU A 17 4.21 -40.63 -33.28
CA LEU A 17 4.28 -39.20 -33.47
C LEU A 17 5.75 -38.79 -33.44
N ALA A 18 6.21 -38.13 -34.50
CA ALA A 18 7.54 -37.51 -34.49
C ALA A 18 7.57 -36.36 -33.47
N ASP A 19 8.75 -36.03 -32.94
CA ASP A 19 8.93 -34.87 -32.10
C ASP A 19 8.41 -33.62 -32.83
N ASN A 20 7.63 -32.80 -32.12
CA ASN A 20 6.97 -31.60 -32.64
C ASN A 20 5.93 -31.87 -33.77
N ALA A 21 5.43 -33.08 -33.92
CA ALA A 21 4.42 -33.40 -34.94
C ALA A 21 3.03 -32.80 -34.67
N VAL A 22 2.74 -32.41 -33.41
CA VAL A 22 1.52 -31.73 -33.00
C VAL A 22 1.90 -30.31 -32.54
N GLY A 23 1.73 -29.33 -33.41
CA GLY A 23 1.89 -27.92 -33.12
C GLY A 23 0.53 -27.25 -32.82
N LEU A 24 0.53 -25.93 -32.77
CA LEU A 24 -0.69 -25.15 -32.51
C LEU A 24 -1.72 -25.30 -33.65
N ALA A 25 -1.29 -25.61 -34.88
CA ALA A 25 -2.17 -25.77 -36.03
C ALA A 25 -2.97 -27.07 -35.99
N GLU A 26 -2.44 -28.09 -35.34
CA GLU A 26 -3.06 -29.42 -35.21
C GLU A 26 -3.97 -29.55 -34.00
N MET A 27 -3.90 -28.60 -33.07
CA MET A 27 -4.77 -28.56 -31.89
C MET A 27 -6.17 -28.08 -32.28
N ALA A 28 -7.20 -28.65 -31.66
CA ALA A 28 -8.57 -28.17 -31.81
C ALA A 28 -8.67 -26.69 -31.34
N SER A 29 -9.52 -25.92 -32.03
CA SER A 29 -9.79 -24.55 -31.64
C SER A 29 -10.30 -24.48 -30.20
N GLY A 30 -9.71 -23.56 -29.42
CA GLY A 30 -10.11 -23.26 -28.07
C GLY A 30 -10.75 -21.86 -27.97
N THR A 31 -11.10 -21.46 -26.77
CA THR A 31 -11.51 -20.08 -26.48
C THR A 31 -10.28 -19.22 -26.32
N ASP A 32 -10.32 -18.02 -26.86
CA ASP A 32 -9.22 -17.06 -26.76
C ASP A 32 -8.79 -16.81 -25.30
N GLY A 33 -7.48 -16.86 -25.08
CA GLY A 33 -6.85 -16.66 -23.78
C GLY A 33 -6.92 -17.85 -22.81
N ASN A 34 -7.53 -18.97 -23.17
CA ASN A 34 -7.52 -20.16 -22.32
C ASN A 34 -6.11 -20.76 -22.22
N ILE A 35 -5.80 -21.32 -21.06
CA ILE A 35 -4.57 -22.05 -20.78
C ILE A 35 -4.93 -23.54 -20.65
N ILE A 36 -4.15 -24.42 -21.28
CA ILE A 36 -4.32 -25.87 -21.12
C ILE A 36 -3.56 -26.30 -19.85
N SER A 37 -4.26 -27.00 -18.99
CA SER A 37 -3.72 -27.62 -17.77
C SER A 37 -4.23 -29.05 -17.66
N TYR A 38 -4.04 -29.71 -16.52
CA TYR A 38 -4.52 -31.05 -16.24
C TYR A 38 -5.39 -31.06 -14.99
N ASP A 39 -6.44 -31.89 -14.98
CA ASP A 39 -7.26 -32.17 -13.81
C ASP A 39 -6.58 -33.16 -12.85
N ALA A 40 -7.24 -33.47 -11.73
CA ALA A 40 -6.74 -34.43 -10.74
C ALA A 40 -6.55 -35.87 -11.28
N SER A 41 -7.18 -36.19 -12.38
CA SER A 41 -7.07 -37.48 -13.06
C SER A 41 -6.02 -37.49 -14.19
N GLY A 42 -5.36 -36.34 -14.43
CA GLY A 42 -4.36 -36.18 -15.48
C GLY A 42 -4.94 -35.91 -16.87
N ASN A 43 -6.24 -35.62 -17.01
CA ASN A 43 -6.83 -35.27 -18.28
C ASN A 43 -6.60 -33.79 -18.62
N PRO A 44 -6.35 -33.43 -19.89
CA PRO A 44 -6.26 -32.02 -20.29
C PRO A 44 -7.54 -31.26 -19.99
N VAL A 45 -7.41 -30.08 -19.41
CA VAL A 45 -8.51 -29.17 -19.10
C VAL A 45 -8.14 -27.74 -19.47
N ALA A 46 -9.11 -26.99 -19.99
CA ALA A 46 -8.93 -25.59 -20.29
C ALA A 46 -9.20 -24.73 -19.06
N ILE A 47 -8.22 -23.96 -18.67
CA ILE A 47 -8.38 -22.89 -17.66
C ILE A 47 -8.95 -21.68 -18.40
N ALA A 48 -10.14 -21.24 -18.02
CA ALA A 48 -10.79 -20.09 -18.63
C ALA A 48 -9.98 -18.81 -18.44
N THR A 49 -10.06 -17.91 -19.41
CA THR A 49 -9.46 -16.57 -19.33
C THR A 49 -10.00 -15.82 -18.12
N GLY A 50 -9.11 -15.21 -17.33
CA GLY A 50 -9.48 -14.33 -16.24
C GLY A 50 -9.94 -12.95 -16.70
N SER A 51 -10.39 -12.15 -15.75
CA SER A 51 -10.65 -10.72 -15.96
C SER A 51 -9.37 -9.90 -15.84
N ASP A 52 -9.39 -8.67 -16.36
CA ASP A 52 -8.26 -7.74 -16.20
C ASP A 52 -7.89 -7.55 -14.73
N GLY A 53 -6.60 -7.58 -14.44
CA GLY A 53 -6.05 -7.47 -13.08
C GLY A 53 -6.07 -8.75 -12.25
N GLN A 54 -6.62 -9.86 -12.76
CA GLN A 54 -6.49 -11.16 -12.11
C GLN A 54 -5.12 -11.79 -12.38
N VAL A 55 -4.66 -12.62 -11.45
CA VAL A 55 -3.43 -13.40 -11.58
C VAL A 55 -3.74 -14.90 -11.57
N LEU A 56 -2.96 -15.67 -12.33
CA LEU A 56 -3.05 -17.12 -12.29
C LEU A 56 -2.40 -17.62 -10.98
N THR A 57 -3.20 -18.27 -10.16
CA THR A 57 -2.79 -18.76 -8.84
C THR A 57 -2.93 -20.26 -8.73
N SER A 58 -2.13 -20.85 -7.85
CA SER A 58 -2.30 -22.26 -7.47
C SER A 58 -3.47 -22.39 -6.51
N THR A 59 -4.44 -23.23 -6.83
CA THR A 59 -5.58 -23.55 -5.96
C THR A 59 -5.32 -24.72 -5.02
N GLY A 60 -4.07 -25.21 -4.97
CA GLY A 60 -3.63 -26.31 -4.14
C GLY A 60 -3.34 -27.60 -4.91
N ALA A 61 -2.79 -28.58 -4.23
CA ALA A 61 -2.48 -29.87 -4.82
C ALA A 61 -3.75 -30.58 -5.28
N GLY A 62 -3.72 -31.15 -6.47
CA GLY A 62 -4.84 -31.89 -7.05
C GLY A 62 -5.95 -31.04 -7.69
N SER A 63 -5.76 -29.74 -7.76
CA SER A 63 -6.69 -28.82 -8.43
C SER A 63 -5.99 -28.04 -9.54
N PRO A 64 -6.64 -27.79 -10.69
CA PRO A 64 -6.08 -26.93 -11.72
C PRO A 64 -5.89 -25.50 -11.18
N PRO A 65 -4.91 -24.74 -11.70
CA PRO A 65 -4.78 -23.33 -11.33
C PRO A 65 -6.00 -22.53 -11.80
N ALA A 66 -6.24 -21.38 -11.16
CA ALA A 66 -7.33 -20.50 -11.52
C ALA A 66 -6.86 -19.04 -11.58
N PHE A 67 -7.54 -18.21 -12.36
CA PHE A 67 -7.37 -16.77 -12.31
C PHE A 67 -8.14 -16.20 -11.12
N GLU A 68 -7.44 -15.54 -10.22
CA GLU A 68 -8.02 -14.99 -9.01
C GLU A 68 -7.70 -13.51 -8.89
N THR A 69 -8.65 -12.79 -8.31
CA THR A 69 -8.39 -11.40 -7.93
C THR A 69 -7.33 -11.39 -6.84
N VAL A 70 -6.27 -10.63 -7.05
CA VAL A 70 -5.29 -10.40 -6.00
C VAL A 70 -6.03 -9.83 -4.80
N ALA A 71 -6.14 -10.62 -3.74
CA ALA A 71 -6.65 -10.09 -2.48
C ALA A 71 -5.84 -8.83 -2.16
N ALA A 72 -6.53 -7.74 -1.90
CA ALA A 72 -5.86 -6.54 -1.42
C ALA A 72 -5.15 -6.93 -0.13
N GLY A 73 -3.88 -7.34 -0.27
CA GLY A 73 -3.05 -7.73 0.86
C GLY A 73 -3.03 -6.56 1.82
N GLY A 74 -3.52 -6.77 3.03
CA GLY A 74 -3.44 -5.74 4.05
C GLY A 74 -2.01 -5.25 4.15
N GLY A 75 -1.80 -3.93 4.13
CA GLY A 75 -0.50 -3.34 4.33
C GLY A 75 0.27 -2.90 3.08
N LYS A 76 -0.35 -2.80 1.92
CA LYS A 76 0.31 -2.14 0.76
C LYS A 76 0.42 -0.64 1.03
N ILE A 77 1.63 -0.10 0.85
CA ILE A 77 1.82 1.34 0.71
C ILE A 77 1.36 1.71 -0.70
N LEU A 78 0.25 2.43 -0.78
CA LEU A 78 -0.36 2.82 -2.06
C LEU A 78 0.18 4.16 -2.56
N GLN A 79 0.59 5.03 -1.65
CA GLN A 79 1.08 6.36 -1.97
C GLN A 79 2.08 6.82 -0.90
N VAL A 80 3.12 7.52 -1.31
CA VAL A 80 4.05 8.25 -0.44
C VAL A 80 4.13 9.67 -0.95
N VAL A 81 3.89 10.63 -0.07
CA VAL A 81 4.08 12.06 -0.33
C VAL A 81 4.99 12.65 0.72
N THR A 82 5.85 13.57 0.32
CA THR A 82 6.82 14.19 1.21
C THR A 82 6.76 15.70 1.08
N ALA A 83 7.03 16.41 2.18
CA ALA A 83 7.25 17.83 2.20
C ALA A 83 8.46 18.15 3.06
N VAL A 84 9.23 19.14 2.66
CA VAL A 84 10.39 19.64 3.40
C VAL A 84 10.25 21.14 3.55
N LYS A 85 10.46 21.62 4.77
CA LYS A 85 10.52 23.05 5.08
C LYS A 85 11.91 23.36 5.62
N THR A 86 12.65 24.16 4.91
CA THR A 86 14.04 24.52 5.22
C THR A 86 14.18 25.92 5.82
N ASP A 87 13.19 26.76 5.63
CA ASP A 87 13.14 28.10 6.22
C ASP A 87 12.60 28.05 7.66
N ARG A 88 13.02 29.02 8.43
CA ARG A 88 12.62 29.13 9.84
C ARG A 88 11.25 29.80 9.98
N ALA A 89 10.34 29.17 10.71
CA ALA A 89 9.18 29.83 11.26
C ALA A 89 9.52 30.41 12.64
N THR A 90 9.25 31.68 12.85
CA THR A 90 9.53 32.36 14.13
C THR A 90 8.23 32.83 14.75
N PHE A 91 8.06 32.54 16.02
CA PHE A 91 6.90 32.94 16.82
C PHE A 91 7.37 33.80 17.97
N SER A 92 6.71 34.92 18.22
CA SER A 92 6.87 35.68 19.45
C SER A 92 6.02 35.03 20.55
N SER A 93 6.43 35.22 21.80
CA SER A 93 5.82 34.63 23.00
C SER A 93 4.30 34.72 23.03
N GLY A 94 3.64 33.62 23.35
CA GLY A 94 2.19 33.52 23.49
C GLY A 94 1.73 32.10 23.77
N THR A 95 0.48 31.98 24.18
CA THR A 95 -0.17 30.68 24.42
C THR A 95 -0.95 30.18 23.20
N SER A 96 -0.82 30.87 22.05
CA SER A 96 -1.56 30.52 20.81
C SER A 96 -0.76 29.59 19.95
N TRP A 97 -1.46 28.65 19.33
CA TRP A 97 -0.89 27.79 18.29
C TRP A 97 -0.79 28.57 16.98
N LEU A 98 0.35 28.46 16.34
CA LEU A 98 0.63 29.10 15.06
C LEU A 98 0.99 28.04 14.01
N ASP A 99 0.60 28.28 12.76
CA ASP A 99 0.96 27.41 11.67
C ASP A 99 2.45 27.55 11.35
N THR A 100 3.14 26.43 11.28
CA THR A 100 4.55 26.37 10.89
C THR A 100 4.75 26.60 9.40
N GLY A 101 3.70 26.43 8.60
CA GLY A 101 3.77 26.36 7.13
C GLY A 101 4.31 25.03 6.58
N LEU A 102 4.59 24.05 7.44
CA LEU A 102 4.89 22.69 6.96
C LEU A 102 3.56 21.96 6.72
N SER A 103 3.26 21.70 5.48
CA SER A 103 2.04 21.02 5.09
C SER A 103 2.27 20.13 3.86
N VAL A 104 1.46 19.11 3.73
CA VAL A 104 1.44 18.22 2.57
C VAL A 104 0.01 17.75 2.31
N ALA A 105 -0.39 17.65 1.06
CA ALA A 105 -1.68 17.10 0.69
C ALA A 105 -1.53 15.64 0.28
N ILE A 106 -2.44 14.80 0.75
CA ILE A 106 -2.55 13.39 0.35
C ILE A 106 -4.01 13.07 0.11
N THR A 107 -4.30 12.40 -1.00
CA THR A 107 -5.66 11.95 -1.35
C THR A 107 -5.75 10.44 -1.15
N PRO A 108 -6.47 9.95 -0.14
CA PRO A 108 -6.60 8.53 0.11
C PRO A 108 -7.35 7.82 -1.04
N ALA A 109 -6.88 6.64 -1.44
CA ALA A 109 -7.53 5.85 -2.49
C ALA A 109 -8.87 5.22 -2.03
N SER A 110 -9.09 5.11 -0.73
CA SER A 110 -10.33 4.59 -0.12
C SER A 110 -10.60 5.29 1.19
N SER A 111 -11.88 5.39 1.56
CA SER A 111 -12.28 5.89 2.89
C SER A 111 -11.79 4.99 4.04
N SER A 112 -11.45 3.74 3.77
CA SER A 112 -10.83 2.83 4.75
C SER A 112 -9.30 2.92 4.80
N SER A 113 -8.67 3.73 3.95
CA SER A 113 -7.23 3.93 3.95
C SER A 113 -6.75 4.53 5.27
N LYS A 114 -5.57 4.12 5.70
CA LYS A 114 -4.86 4.71 6.83
C LYS A 114 -3.66 5.49 6.33
N ILE A 115 -3.37 6.59 7.00
CA ILE A 115 -2.25 7.48 6.68
C ILE A 115 -1.23 7.39 7.81
N LEU A 116 -0.05 6.87 7.52
CA LEU A 116 1.09 6.98 8.42
C LEU A 116 1.73 8.36 8.21
N ILE A 117 1.73 9.16 9.24
CA ILE A 117 2.41 10.44 9.30
C ILE A 117 3.72 10.23 10.07
N SER A 118 4.82 10.68 9.49
CA SER A 118 6.13 10.65 10.13
C SER A 118 6.84 11.96 9.82
N ALA A 119 7.26 12.67 10.84
CA ALA A 119 7.92 13.97 10.69
C ALA A 119 9.02 14.17 11.73
N ASP A 120 10.14 14.67 11.26
CA ASP A 120 11.22 15.16 12.12
C ASP A 120 11.21 16.70 12.12
N ILE A 121 11.07 17.29 13.29
CA ILE A 121 10.89 18.72 13.45
C ILE A 121 11.94 19.24 14.42
N THR A 122 12.80 20.13 13.95
CA THR A 122 13.76 20.80 14.80
C THR A 122 13.12 22.07 15.39
N LEU A 123 13.06 22.10 16.69
CA LEU A 123 12.51 23.20 17.49
C LEU A 123 13.63 23.90 18.24
N GLY A 124 13.56 25.20 18.25
CA GLY A 124 14.47 26.01 19.05
C GLY A 124 13.68 27.09 19.78
N HIS A 125 14.17 27.50 20.93
CA HIS A 125 13.62 28.66 21.63
C HIS A 125 14.72 29.50 22.29
N SER A 126 14.42 30.75 22.54
CA SER A 126 15.35 31.73 23.07
C SER A 126 14.84 32.40 24.37
N HIS A 127 14.29 31.61 25.29
CA HIS A 127 13.75 32.15 26.54
C HIS A 127 14.52 31.65 27.77
N SER A 128 14.65 32.50 28.77
CA SER A 128 15.51 32.32 29.95
C SER A 128 14.88 31.52 31.10
N SER A 129 13.65 31.06 30.99
CA SER A 129 13.00 30.35 32.10
C SER A 129 11.87 29.45 31.64
N GLY A 130 12.06 28.15 31.78
CA GLY A 130 11.01 27.13 31.95
C GLY A 130 9.90 26.99 30.91
N TYR A 131 9.98 27.67 29.78
CA TYR A 131 8.97 27.58 28.74
C TYR A 131 9.33 26.53 27.72
N GLY A 132 8.33 25.77 27.24
CA GLY A 132 8.48 24.76 26.19
C GLY A 132 7.84 25.22 24.90
N VAL A 133 8.36 24.70 23.78
CA VAL A 133 7.74 24.80 22.47
C VAL A 133 7.15 23.42 22.13
N GLY A 134 5.86 23.39 21.87
CA GLY A 134 5.16 22.16 21.48
C GLY A 134 4.81 22.13 20.01
N VAL A 135 4.66 20.94 19.44
CA VAL A 135 4.13 20.70 18.09
C VAL A 135 2.89 19.84 18.16
N ARG A 136 2.01 20.03 17.20
CA ARG A 136 0.83 19.21 16.99
C ARG A 136 0.58 19.02 15.51
N CYS A 137 -0.06 17.92 15.14
CA CYS A 137 -0.44 17.64 13.78
C CYS A 137 -1.94 17.87 13.58
N LEU A 138 -2.29 18.53 12.47
CA LEU A 138 -3.68 18.76 12.10
C LEU A 138 -3.96 18.18 10.70
N ARG A 139 -5.16 17.70 10.51
CA ARG A 139 -5.76 17.44 9.20
C ARG A 139 -6.77 18.56 8.92
N GLY A 140 -6.40 19.49 8.04
CA GLY A 140 -7.16 20.74 7.90
C GLY A 140 -7.23 21.49 9.23
N SER A 141 -8.40 21.62 9.81
CA SER A 141 -8.61 22.24 11.13
C SER A 141 -8.72 21.23 12.27
N THR A 142 -8.73 19.93 11.97
CA THR A 142 -8.92 18.88 12.96
C THR A 142 -7.58 18.46 13.57
N LEU A 143 -7.49 18.51 14.90
CA LEU A 143 -6.35 17.97 15.62
C LEU A 143 -6.38 16.45 15.54
N ILE A 144 -5.34 15.84 14.96
CA ILE A 144 -5.26 14.39 14.77
C ILE A 144 -4.20 13.73 15.65
N GLU A 145 -3.30 14.52 16.20
CA GLU A 145 -2.26 14.05 17.11
C GLU A 145 -2.08 15.02 18.25
N ALA A 146 -2.41 14.58 19.44
CA ALA A 146 -2.14 15.27 20.70
C ALA A 146 -2.11 14.28 21.86
N ALA A 147 -1.34 14.56 22.88
CA ALA A 147 -1.48 13.87 24.16
C ALA A 147 -2.86 14.16 24.79
N ASP A 148 -3.32 13.27 25.64
CA ASP A 148 -4.57 13.48 26.39
C ASP A 148 -4.56 14.81 27.14
N ALA A 149 -5.69 15.50 27.08
CA ALA A 149 -5.88 16.75 27.78
C ALA A 149 -5.83 16.53 29.29
N GLN A 150 -4.77 17.02 29.91
CA GLN A 150 -4.70 17.13 31.37
C GLN A 150 -4.76 18.57 31.77
N SER A 151 -5.45 18.88 32.88
CA SER A 151 -5.60 20.23 33.40
C SER A 151 -4.25 20.94 33.50
N GLY A 152 -4.14 22.06 32.80
CA GLY A 152 -2.95 22.91 32.81
C GLY A 152 -1.80 22.49 31.89
N ARG A 153 -1.98 21.48 31.02
CA ARG A 153 -0.97 21.07 30.03
C ARG A 153 -1.40 21.40 28.62
N LEU A 154 -0.43 21.76 27.78
CA LEU A 154 -0.67 21.93 26.34
C LEU A 154 -0.96 20.58 25.67
N LEU A 155 -1.96 20.56 24.81
CA LEU A 155 -2.22 19.45 23.91
C LEU A 155 -1.17 19.48 22.78
N ALA A 156 -0.06 18.78 22.98
CA ALA A 156 1.03 18.72 22.04
C ALA A 156 1.53 17.28 21.91
N HIS A 157 2.01 16.91 20.71
CA HIS A 157 2.68 15.63 20.51
C HIS A 157 4.00 15.57 21.27
N SER A 158 4.75 16.65 21.20
CA SER A 158 6.06 16.78 21.83
C SER A 158 6.31 18.20 22.30
N ILE A 159 7.06 18.34 23.34
CA ILE A 159 7.47 19.63 23.90
C ILE A 159 8.98 19.62 24.03
N ALA A 160 9.65 20.53 23.33
CA ALA A 160 11.04 20.88 23.63
C ALA A 160 11.06 21.76 24.86
N VAL A 161 11.70 21.32 25.93
CA VAL A 161 11.83 22.10 27.16
C VAL A 161 13.27 22.64 27.25
N SER A 162 13.40 23.93 27.48
CA SER A 162 14.71 24.53 27.70
C SER A 162 15.27 24.20 29.07
N GLY A 163 16.54 23.87 29.07
CA GLY A 163 17.38 24.05 30.25
C GLY A 163 17.63 25.54 30.58
N SER A 164 18.54 25.81 31.47
CA SER A 164 18.90 27.16 31.92
C SER A 164 19.69 27.99 30.89
N ASN A 165 19.91 27.49 29.68
CA ASN A 165 20.70 28.15 28.63
C ASN A 165 19.83 28.60 27.45
N HIS A 166 20.08 29.79 26.97
CA HIS A 166 19.23 30.62 26.11
C HIS A 166 19.06 30.21 24.64
N HIS A 167 19.60 29.09 24.15
CA HIS A 167 19.61 28.72 22.73
C HIS A 167 19.60 27.21 22.50
N ASP A 168 18.67 26.53 23.11
CA ASP A 168 18.56 25.07 22.90
C ASP A 168 17.76 24.76 21.65
N CYS A 169 18.30 23.89 20.80
CA CYS A 169 17.58 23.27 19.70
C CYS A 169 17.40 21.79 20.00
N SER A 170 16.20 21.29 19.75
CA SER A 170 15.86 19.88 19.90
C SER A 170 15.10 19.40 18.67
N THR A 171 15.43 18.22 18.18
CA THR A 171 14.66 17.56 17.15
C THR A 171 13.66 16.63 17.81
N THR A 172 12.40 16.77 17.45
CA THR A 172 11.33 15.87 17.87
C THR A 172 10.86 15.07 16.67
N HIS A 173 10.58 13.79 16.90
CA HIS A 173 9.97 12.91 15.94
C HIS A 173 8.49 12.73 16.25
N LEU A 174 7.64 13.04 15.28
CA LEU A 174 6.20 12.81 15.34
C LEU A 174 5.87 11.59 14.47
N GLN A 175 5.15 10.64 15.04
CA GLN A 175 4.63 9.49 14.27
C GLN A 175 3.20 9.19 14.70
N HIS A 176 2.30 9.15 13.74
CA HIS A 176 0.88 8.91 13.99
C HIS A 176 0.23 8.16 12.81
N ILE A 177 -0.78 7.32 13.12
CA ILE A 177 -1.62 6.69 12.11
C ILE A 177 -3.01 7.30 12.16
N ASP A 178 -3.32 8.11 11.18
CA ASP A 178 -4.64 8.72 11.02
C ASP A 178 -5.59 7.83 10.19
N SER A 179 -6.87 7.91 10.53
CA SER A 179 -7.97 7.28 9.80
C SER A 179 -8.91 8.37 9.29
N PRO A 180 -8.67 8.95 8.12
CA PRO A 180 -9.41 10.13 7.67
C PRO A 180 -10.87 9.85 7.32
N ASN A 181 -11.21 8.60 7.01
CA ASN A 181 -12.54 8.15 6.60
C ASN A 181 -13.10 8.93 5.39
N THR A 182 -12.23 9.38 4.50
CA THR A 182 -12.56 10.16 3.31
C THR A 182 -11.59 9.86 2.18
N THR A 183 -12.01 10.16 0.95
CA THR A 183 -11.17 10.16 -0.26
C THR A 183 -10.87 11.58 -0.74
N SER A 184 -11.18 12.60 0.04
CA SER A 184 -10.80 13.99 -0.23
C SER A 184 -9.42 14.32 0.34
N ALA A 185 -8.69 15.22 -0.34
CA ALA A 185 -7.43 15.77 0.13
C ALA A 185 -7.62 16.79 1.24
#